data_3bfa797b455df11e5159315b438cf672
#
_entry.id   3bfa797b455df11e5159315b438cf672
#
_cell.length_a   1.000
_cell.length_b   1.000
_cell.length_c   1.000
_cell.angle_alpha   90.00
_cell.angle_beta   90.00
_cell.angle_gamma   90.00
#
_symmetry.space_group_name_H-M   'P 1'
#
loop_
_entity.id
_entity.type
_entity.pdbx_description
1 polymer ?
#
loop_
_entity_poly.entity_id
_entity_poly.type
_entity_poly.pdbx_seq_one_letter_code
_entity_poly.pdbx_strand_id
1 'polypeptide(L)'
;MVQASLFDHSERRELGSGAWIESRSGWLDGAGSVFEELLSAVAWRAERRRMYDRVLDVPRLVSFCDLTIEDAPHPTVSRLRRRLNDIYAGELGEPFTSAGFCLYRDGSDSVAWHGDTIGLPRSSSASSLGGIVDSGAGRGSTEDTMVAIVSLGATRMFAMRPRGGGASLRLPQAHGDLLVMGGSCQRTWEHAVPKTSAPVGPRMSIQFRPRNVR
;
A
#
# COMPACT_ATOMS: atom_id res chain seq x y z
N MET A 1 -5.09 22.93 23.36
CA MET A 1 -6.05 23.01 22.25
C MET A 1 -5.25 22.80 20.96
N VAL A 2 -5.39 21.65 20.33
CA VAL A 2 -4.76 21.39 19.04
C VAL A 2 -5.67 22.03 17.99
N GLN A 3 -5.14 23.03 17.30
CA GLN A 3 -5.81 23.69 16.20
C GLN A 3 -5.96 22.66 15.06
N ALA A 4 -7.20 22.26 14.79
CA ALA A 4 -7.50 21.44 13.62
C ALA A 4 -7.08 22.25 12.38
N SER A 5 -6.20 21.66 11.55
CA SER A 5 -5.76 22.28 10.31
C SER A 5 -6.98 22.52 9.42
N LEU A 6 -7.17 23.77 8.98
CA LEU A 6 -8.25 24.21 8.08
C LEU A 6 -8.19 23.57 6.67
N PHE A 7 -7.26 22.64 6.43
CA PHE A 7 -6.98 22.01 5.13
C PHE A 7 -7.08 20.48 5.12
N ASP A 8 -7.70 19.86 6.14
CA ASP A 8 -7.92 18.41 6.12
C ASP A 8 -9.14 18.07 5.23
N HIS A 9 -9.00 18.29 3.93
CA HIS A 9 -10.00 17.87 2.95
C HIS A 9 -9.90 16.36 2.76
N SER A 10 -10.64 15.61 3.55
CA SER A 10 -10.85 14.20 3.27
C SER A 10 -12.01 14.05 2.29
N GLU A 11 -11.78 13.36 1.18
CA GLU A 11 -12.82 12.99 0.24
C GLU A 11 -13.05 11.48 0.33
N ARG A 12 -14.17 11.10 0.95
CA ARG A 12 -14.61 9.71 1.03
C ARG A 12 -15.61 9.41 -0.07
N ARG A 13 -15.40 8.32 -0.79
CA ARG A 13 -16.22 7.85 -1.88
C ARG A 13 -16.63 6.40 -1.69
N GLU A 14 -17.93 6.14 -1.71
CA GLU A 14 -18.49 4.80 -1.75
C GLU A 14 -18.34 4.20 -3.15
N LEU A 15 -17.92 2.93 -3.20
CA LEU A 15 -17.67 2.19 -4.43
C LEU A 15 -18.71 1.09 -4.68
N GLY A 16 -19.69 0.96 -3.79
CA GLY A 16 -20.70 -0.09 -3.80
C GLY A 16 -20.27 -1.36 -3.07
N SER A 17 -21.27 -2.20 -2.74
CA SER A 17 -21.06 -3.48 -2.04
C SER A 17 -20.28 -3.38 -0.71
N GLY A 18 -20.34 -2.23 -0.03
CA GLY A 18 -19.60 -1.96 1.21
C GLY A 18 -18.13 -1.59 1.00
N ALA A 19 -17.66 -1.44 -0.24
CA ALA A 19 -16.33 -0.93 -0.55
C ALA A 19 -16.32 0.60 -0.56
N TRP A 20 -15.27 1.21 -0.02
CA TRP A 20 -15.06 2.66 -0.05
C TRP A 20 -13.58 3.02 -0.14
N ILE A 21 -13.31 4.23 -0.59
CA ILE A 21 -12.00 4.87 -0.54
C ILE A 21 -12.10 6.23 0.13
N GLU A 22 -11.00 6.64 0.75
CA GLU A 22 -10.84 7.99 1.28
C GLU A 22 -9.49 8.54 0.84
N SER A 23 -9.50 9.75 0.27
CA SER A 23 -8.30 10.45 -0.18
C SER A 23 -8.07 11.71 0.63
N ARG A 24 -6.82 11.95 1.04
CA ARG A 24 -6.39 13.18 1.71
C ARG A 24 -5.12 13.69 1.04
N SER A 25 -5.24 14.79 0.32
CA SER A 25 -4.11 15.41 -0.36
C SER A 25 -3.19 16.11 0.65
N GLY A 26 -1.86 15.93 0.48
CA GLY A 26 -0.87 16.59 1.33
C GLY A 26 -0.98 16.21 2.82
N TRP A 27 -1.50 15.03 3.14
CA TRP A 27 -1.73 14.57 4.51
C TRP A 27 -0.46 14.48 5.37
N LEU A 28 0.68 14.23 4.76
CA LEU A 28 1.97 14.12 5.44
C LEU A 28 2.79 15.40 5.29
N ASP A 29 2.85 16.18 6.35
CA ASP A 29 3.77 17.31 6.44
C ASP A 29 5.24 16.84 6.44
N GLY A 30 6.12 17.60 5.80
CA GLY A 30 7.54 17.27 5.72
C GLY A 30 7.85 16.03 4.89
N ALA A 31 6.97 15.65 3.97
CA ALA A 31 7.08 14.45 3.15
C ALA A 31 8.42 14.33 2.41
N GLY A 32 9.08 15.48 2.06
CA GLY A 32 10.36 15.48 1.35
C GLY A 32 11.49 14.87 2.18
N SER A 33 11.67 15.32 3.43
CA SER A 33 12.68 14.74 4.32
C SER A 33 12.39 13.26 4.62
N VAL A 34 11.11 12.93 4.83
CA VAL A 34 10.69 11.53 5.07
C VAL A 34 11.02 10.63 3.88
N PHE A 35 10.85 11.13 2.65
CA PHE A 35 11.21 10.38 1.44
C PHE A 35 12.70 10.05 1.40
N GLU A 36 13.57 11.04 1.58
CA GLU A 36 15.03 10.86 1.53
C GLU A 36 15.54 9.97 2.66
N GLU A 37 15.02 10.15 3.87
CA GLU A 37 15.37 9.33 5.02
C GLU A 37 14.98 7.86 4.82
N LEU A 38 13.75 7.58 4.37
CA LEU A 38 13.28 6.23 4.12
C LEU A 38 13.97 5.59 2.91
N LEU A 39 14.33 6.36 1.89
CA LEU A 39 15.06 5.84 0.74
C LEU A 39 16.38 5.19 1.17
N SER A 40 17.03 5.77 2.19
CA SER A 40 18.30 5.29 2.76
C SER A 40 18.12 4.23 3.85
N ALA A 41 17.06 4.34 4.68
CA ALA A 41 16.88 3.49 5.86
C ALA A 41 16.21 2.14 5.57
N VAL A 42 15.38 2.08 4.53
CA VAL A 42 14.62 0.85 4.20
C VAL A 42 15.53 -0.17 3.52
N ALA A 43 15.48 -1.41 3.99
CA ALA A 43 16.19 -2.54 3.38
C ALA A 43 15.46 -3.00 2.11
N TRP A 44 15.71 -2.32 0.99
CA TRP A 44 15.11 -2.60 -0.29
C TRP A 44 15.54 -3.95 -0.86
N ARG A 45 14.58 -4.71 -1.40
CA ARG A 45 14.81 -6.00 -2.03
C ARG A 45 14.15 -6.07 -3.41
N ALA A 46 14.87 -6.60 -4.39
CA ALA A 46 14.28 -7.03 -5.64
C ALA A 46 13.62 -8.39 -5.42
N GLU A 47 12.35 -8.52 -5.78
CA GLU A 47 11.64 -9.80 -5.72
C GLU A 47 11.51 -10.41 -7.11
N ARG A 48 11.48 -11.76 -7.14
CA ARG A 48 11.14 -12.54 -8.32
C ARG A 48 9.88 -13.34 -8.02
N ARG A 49 8.92 -13.31 -8.93
CA ARG A 49 7.69 -14.09 -8.80
C ARG A 49 7.54 -15.08 -9.92
N ARG A 50 7.12 -16.28 -9.56
CA ARG A 50 6.71 -17.26 -10.57
C ARG A 50 5.30 -16.88 -11.04
N MET A 51 5.19 -16.54 -12.33
CA MET A 51 3.92 -16.31 -13.01
C MET A 51 3.81 -17.32 -14.15
N TYR A 52 2.84 -18.23 -14.02
CA TYR A 52 2.72 -19.40 -14.88
C TYR A 52 4.03 -20.21 -14.84
N ASP A 53 4.63 -20.54 -15.99
CA ASP A 53 5.87 -21.32 -16.09
C ASP A 53 7.15 -20.47 -16.12
N ARG A 54 7.05 -19.17 -15.85
CA ARG A 54 8.19 -18.24 -15.90
C ARG A 54 8.40 -17.54 -14.56
N VAL A 55 9.67 -17.38 -14.20
CA VAL A 55 10.09 -16.52 -13.10
C VAL A 55 10.34 -15.12 -13.66
N LEU A 56 9.57 -14.13 -13.22
CA LEU A 56 9.68 -12.75 -13.66
C LEU A 56 10.16 -11.87 -12.52
N ASP A 57 10.99 -10.90 -12.84
CA ASP A 57 11.36 -9.87 -11.89
C ASP A 57 10.14 -9.00 -11.59
N VAL A 58 9.89 -8.74 -10.30
CA VAL A 58 8.86 -7.79 -9.87
C VAL A 58 9.36 -6.38 -10.19
N PRO A 59 8.68 -5.63 -11.05
CA PRO A 59 9.15 -4.33 -11.51
C PRO A 59 8.94 -3.24 -10.45
N ARG A 60 9.58 -3.38 -9.32
CA ARG A 60 9.74 -2.43 -8.21
C ARG A 60 10.60 -3.07 -7.13
N LEU A 61 11.18 -2.26 -6.24
CA LEU A 61 11.79 -2.77 -5.02
C LEU A 61 10.75 -2.80 -3.89
N VAL A 62 10.89 -3.74 -2.98
CA VAL A 62 9.95 -3.92 -1.87
C VAL A 62 10.67 -4.12 -0.54
N SER A 63 9.96 -3.84 0.54
CA SER A 63 10.33 -4.20 1.91
C SER A 63 9.06 -4.39 2.74
N PHE A 64 9.19 -5.07 3.87
CA PHE A 64 8.08 -5.32 4.79
C PHE A 64 8.60 -5.31 6.23
N CYS A 65 7.80 -4.76 7.12
CA CYS A 65 8.06 -4.68 8.55
C CYS A 65 6.79 -5.05 9.32
N ASP A 66 6.88 -6.03 10.20
CA ASP A 66 5.85 -6.34 11.20
C ASP A 66 6.10 -5.47 12.44
N LEU A 67 5.35 -4.38 12.55
CA LEU A 67 5.50 -3.36 13.59
C LEU A 67 5.03 -3.81 14.99
N THR A 68 4.68 -5.08 15.16
CA THR A 68 4.39 -5.69 16.47
C THR A 68 5.59 -6.42 17.08
N ILE A 69 6.56 -6.80 16.25
CA ILE A 69 7.70 -7.63 16.67
C ILE A 69 9.06 -7.03 16.30
N GLU A 70 9.10 -6.03 15.46
CA GLU A 70 10.33 -5.38 15.02
C GLU A 70 10.17 -3.84 14.99
N ASP A 71 11.27 -3.14 15.15
CA ASP A 71 11.30 -1.70 15.06
C ASP A 71 11.06 -1.25 13.60
N ALA A 72 10.33 -0.16 13.46
CA ALA A 72 10.16 0.46 12.15
C ALA A 72 11.51 0.95 11.61
N PRO A 73 11.74 0.88 10.29
CA PRO A 73 13.00 1.34 9.67
C PRO A 73 13.28 2.83 9.92
N HIS A 74 12.27 3.58 10.31
CA HIS A 74 12.37 5.00 10.67
C HIS A 74 11.26 5.38 11.66
N PRO A 75 11.52 6.28 12.65
CA PRO A 75 10.53 6.69 13.65
C PRO A 75 9.23 7.26 13.09
N THR A 76 9.31 7.90 11.91
CA THR A 76 8.12 8.43 11.23
C THR A 76 7.11 7.34 10.88
N VAL A 77 7.54 6.15 10.50
CA VAL A 77 6.63 5.02 10.19
C VAL A 77 5.78 4.67 11.41
N SER A 78 6.39 4.60 12.59
CA SER A 78 5.67 4.36 13.84
C SER A 78 4.71 5.51 14.20
N ARG A 79 5.09 6.77 13.93
CA ARG A 79 4.19 7.93 14.13
C ARG A 79 3.00 7.88 13.18
N LEU A 80 3.22 7.57 11.90
CA LEU A 80 2.16 7.45 10.90
C LEU A 80 1.19 6.33 11.28
N ARG A 81 1.71 5.16 11.68
CA ARG A 81 0.86 4.06 12.16
C ARG A 81 -0.04 4.48 13.32
N ARG A 82 0.52 5.15 14.34
CA ARG A 82 -0.28 5.62 15.48
C ARG A 82 -1.35 6.61 15.03
N ARG A 83 -0.99 7.63 14.24
CA ARG A 83 -1.94 8.61 13.72
C ARG A 83 -3.07 7.96 12.91
N LEU A 84 -2.76 6.98 12.07
CA LEU A 84 -3.76 6.23 11.30
C LEU A 84 -4.67 5.41 12.22
N ASN A 85 -4.11 4.74 13.22
CA ASN A 85 -4.90 4.00 14.20
C ASN A 85 -5.84 4.94 14.99
N ASP A 86 -5.37 6.11 15.39
CA ASP A 86 -6.19 7.09 16.10
C ASP A 86 -7.34 7.63 15.22
N ILE A 87 -7.10 7.89 13.93
CA ILE A 87 -8.11 8.39 13.00
C ILE A 87 -9.18 7.33 12.72
N TYR A 88 -8.76 6.08 12.51
CA TYR A 88 -9.64 5.00 12.04
C TYR A 88 -10.02 4.00 13.13
N ALA A 89 -9.76 4.28 14.42
CA ALA A 89 -10.05 3.37 15.53
C ALA A 89 -11.50 2.88 15.57
N GLY A 90 -12.45 3.75 15.21
CA GLY A 90 -13.88 3.39 15.18
C GLY A 90 -14.32 2.55 13.97
N GLU A 91 -13.48 2.45 12.93
CA GLU A 91 -13.81 1.75 11.69
C GLU A 91 -12.95 0.50 11.47
N LEU A 92 -11.79 0.44 12.12
CA LEU A 92 -10.91 -0.72 12.09
C LEU A 92 -11.45 -1.79 13.06
N GLY A 93 -11.78 -2.96 12.59
CA GLY A 93 -12.02 -4.10 13.48
C GLY A 93 -10.77 -4.48 14.29
N GLU A 94 -9.59 -4.14 13.77
CA GLU A 94 -8.28 -4.31 14.38
C GLU A 94 -7.29 -3.21 13.90
N PRO A 95 -6.24 -2.86 14.70
CA PRO A 95 -5.31 -1.80 14.34
C PRO A 95 -4.39 -2.18 13.18
N PHE A 96 -3.84 -1.18 12.50
CA PHE A 96 -2.71 -1.38 11.61
C PHE A 96 -1.50 -1.87 12.40
N THR A 97 -0.94 -3.01 11.99
CA THR A 97 0.16 -3.69 12.68
C THR A 97 1.40 -3.88 11.83
N SER A 98 1.30 -3.65 10.52
CA SER A 98 2.43 -3.84 9.60
C SER A 98 2.57 -2.69 8.62
N ALA A 99 3.76 -2.55 8.06
CA ALA A 99 4.06 -1.64 6.97
C ALA A 99 4.76 -2.36 5.83
N GLY A 100 4.18 -2.29 4.63
CA GLY A 100 4.83 -2.66 3.39
C GLY A 100 5.41 -1.42 2.71
N PHE A 101 6.51 -1.57 1.99
CA PHE A 101 7.16 -0.50 1.24
C PHE A 101 7.32 -0.93 -0.20
N CYS A 102 6.97 -0.07 -1.14
CA CYS A 102 7.25 -0.26 -2.55
C CYS A 102 7.97 0.97 -3.10
N LEU A 103 9.14 0.77 -3.72
CA LEU A 103 9.87 1.80 -4.44
C LEU A 103 9.76 1.54 -5.94
N TYR A 104 9.13 2.48 -6.64
CA TYR A 104 9.05 2.58 -8.08
C TYR A 104 10.14 3.55 -8.53
N ARG A 105 11.19 3.05 -9.18
CA ARG A 105 12.40 3.81 -9.53
C ARG A 105 12.13 4.82 -10.64
N ASP A 106 11.24 4.44 -11.56
CA ASP A 106 10.84 5.23 -12.72
C ASP A 106 9.49 4.77 -13.27
N GLY A 107 9.14 5.22 -14.48
CA GLY A 107 7.88 4.88 -15.15
C GLY A 107 7.75 3.41 -15.59
N SER A 108 8.85 2.68 -15.69
CA SER A 108 8.86 1.26 -16.08
C SER A 108 8.45 0.34 -14.91
N ASP A 109 8.67 0.80 -13.67
CA ASP A 109 8.23 0.07 -12.49
C ASP A 109 6.71 0.16 -12.30
N SER A 110 6.11 -0.93 -11.83
CA SER A 110 4.66 -1.08 -11.78
C SER A 110 4.22 -2.15 -10.77
N VAL A 111 2.93 -2.19 -10.50
CA VAL A 111 2.26 -3.36 -9.91
C VAL A 111 1.03 -3.69 -10.74
N ALA A 112 0.88 -4.97 -11.09
CA ALA A 112 -0.26 -5.48 -11.84
C ALA A 112 -1.55 -5.42 -10.98
N TRP A 113 -2.70 -5.61 -11.63
CA TRP A 113 -3.99 -5.70 -10.96
C TRP A 113 -3.99 -6.80 -9.90
N HIS A 114 -4.32 -6.44 -8.66
CA HIS A 114 -4.43 -7.35 -7.52
C HIS A 114 -5.32 -6.74 -6.44
N GLY A 115 -5.76 -7.55 -5.50
CA GLY A 115 -6.28 -7.15 -4.19
C GLY A 115 -5.37 -7.73 -3.12
N ASP A 116 -5.26 -7.07 -1.99
CA ASP A 116 -4.54 -7.62 -0.85
C ASP A 116 -5.30 -8.84 -0.31
N THR A 117 -4.57 -9.86 0.14
CA THR A 117 -5.15 -11.08 0.70
C THR A 117 -5.14 -11.02 2.22
N ILE A 118 -6.24 -11.47 2.83
CA ILE A 118 -6.38 -11.61 4.29
C ILE A 118 -6.28 -13.10 4.65
N GLY A 119 -5.69 -13.37 5.79
CA GLY A 119 -5.91 -14.64 6.50
C GLY A 119 -5.11 -15.85 6.02
N LEU A 120 -4.05 -15.68 5.24
CA LEU A 120 -3.11 -16.80 5.06
C LEU A 120 -2.12 -16.82 6.22
N PRO A 121 -2.09 -17.89 7.04
CA PRO A 121 -1.05 -18.07 8.05
C PRO A 121 0.32 -17.97 7.37
N ARG A 122 1.30 -17.32 8.02
CA ARG A 122 2.70 -17.49 7.62
C ARG A 122 2.99 -18.98 7.64
N SER A 123 3.21 -19.60 6.49
CA SER A 123 3.88 -20.89 6.51
C SER A 123 5.26 -20.66 7.08
N SER A 124 5.52 -21.22 8.24
CA SER A 124 6.80 -21.16 8.97
C SER A 124 7.95 -21.86 8.24
N SER A 125 7.81 -22.15 6.97
CA SER A 125 8.77 -22.86 6.13
C SER A 125 9.26 -22.08 4.90
N ALA A 126 9.30 -20.75 4.95
CA ALA A 126 10.12 -19.99 4.01
C ALA A 126 11.55 -19.91 4.58
N SER A 127 12.22 -21.05 4.64
CA SER A 127 13.67 -21.12 4.75
C SER A 127 14.29 -20.26 3.65
N SER A 128 15.17 -19.40 4.07
CA SER A 128 16.07 -18.54 3.33
C SER A 128 16.78 -19.25 2.17
N LEU A 129 16.16 -19.31 1.01
CA LEU A 129 16.82 -19.57 -0.27
C LEU A 129 16.01 -18.85 -1.35
N GLY A 130 16.50 -17.67 -1.72
CA GLY A 130 16.14 -16.95 -2.96
C GLY A 130 14.64 -16.85 -3.26
N GLY A 131 13.95 -15.94 -2.55
CA GLY A 131 12.54 -15.55 -2.63
C GLY A 131 11.76 -15.74 -3.92
N ILE A 132 11.35 -16.95 -4.26
CA ILE A 132 10.27 -17.18 -5.20
C ILE A 132 8.98 -17.29 -4.39
N VAL A 133 8.16 -16.25 -4.44
CA VAL A 133 6.81 -16.29 -3.84
C VAL A 133 5.85 -16.81 -4.91
N ASP A 134 5.20 -17.92 -4.61
CA ASP A 134 4.16 -18.47 -5.47
C ASP A 134 2.95 -17.50 -5.43
N SER A 135 2.66 -16.87 -6.57
CA SER A 135 1.44 -16.10 -6.76
C SER A 135 0.29 -17.07 -7.02
N GLY A 136 -0.10 -17.81 -5.98
CA GLY A 136 -1.33 -18.59 -6.04
C GLY A 136 -2.46 -17.66 -6.48
N ALA A 137 -3.03 -17.95 -7.65
CA ALA A 137 -4.10 -17.18 -8.24
C ALA A 137 -5.24 -17.00 -7.22
N GLY A 138 -5.30 -15.80 -6.62
CA GLY A 138 -6.46 -15.11 -6.20
C GLY A 138 -7.53 -15.84 -5.43
N ARG A 139 -7.30 -16.26 -4.19
CA ARG A 139 -8.37 -16.16 -3.19
C ARG A 139 -8.27 -14.75 -2.60
N GLY A 140 -9.14 -13.85 -3.07
CA GLY A 140 -9.30 -12.53 -2.48
C GLY A 140 -9.66 -12.64 -1.01
N SER A 141 -9.48 -11.52 -0.29
CA SER A 141 -9.93 -11.43 1.10
C SER A 141 -11.38 -11.91 1.25
N THR A 142 -11.65 -12.72 2.26
CA THR A 142 -13.01 -13.16 2.61
C THR A 142 -13.68 -12.21 3.59
N GLU A 143 -12.91 -11.31 4.20
CA GLU A 143 -13.35 -10.38 5.24
C GLU A 143 -13.17 -8.93 4.80
N ASP A 144 -13.93 -8.03 5.39
CA ASP A 144 -13.75 -6.60 5.22
C ASP A 144 -12.51 -6.17 5.99
N THR A 145 -11.74 -5.24 5.41
CA THR A 145 -10.50 -4.76 5.99
C THR A 145 -10.19 -3.34 5.54
N MET A 146 -9.09 -2.82 6.03
CA MET A 146 -8.62 -1.48 5.69
C MET A 146 -7.14 -1.50 5.33
N VAL A 147 -6.77 -0.82 4.24
CA VAL A 147 -5.39 -0.61 3.83
C VAL A 147 -5.19 0.88 3.63
N ALA A 148 -4.21 1.45 4.32
CA ALA A 148 -3.84 2.86 4.19
C ALA A 148 -2.50 2.99 3.45
N ILE A 149 -2.45 3.85 2.43
CA ILE A 149 -1.28 4.04 1.56
C ILE A 149 -0.83 5.51 1.65
N VAL A 150 0.37 5.74 2.15
CA VAL A 150 1.04 7.05 2.09
C VAL A 150 1.97 7.07 0.90
N SER A 151 1.85 8.10 0.05
CA SER A 151 2.62 8.26 -1.18
C SER A 151 3.71 9.32 -1.03
N LEU A 152 4.92 9.03 -1.48
CA LEU A 152 6.09 9.89 -1.41
C LEU A 152 6.82 9.94 -2.76
N GLY A 153 7.41 11.07 -3.09
CA GLY A 153 8.16 11.26 -4.35
C GLY A 153 7.28 11.62 -5.52
N ALA A 154 7.58 11.11 -6.71
CA ALA A 154 6.88 11.49 -7.94
C ALA A 154 5.41 11.02 -7.94
N THR A 155 4.53 11.83 -8.51
CA THR A 155 3.11 11.46 -8.68
C THR A 155 2.98 10.27 -9.63
N ARG A 156 2.28 9.24 -9.20
CA ARG A 156 1.91 8.10 -10.04
C ARG A 156 0.40 7.85 -10.00
N MET A 157 -0.11 7.36 -11.09
CA MET A 157 -1.51 6.96 -11.17
C MET A 157 -1.73 5.67 -10.36
N PHE A 158 -2.67 5.70 -9.43
CA PHE A 158 -3.22 4.52 -8.76
C PHE A 158 -4.55 4.19 -9.45
N ALA A 159 -4.64 3.02 -10.02
CA ALA A 159 -5.82 2.58 -10.74
C ALA A 159 -6.60 1.56 -9.93
N MET A 160 -7.93 1.64 -9.93
CA MET A 160 -8.82 0.70 -9.26
C MET A 160 -9.94 0.28 -10.20
N ARG A 161 -10.39 -0.97 -10.13
CA ARG A 161 -11.53 -1.49 -10.87
C ARG A 161 -12.27 -2.55 -10.07
N PRO A 162 -13.56 -2.78 -10.33
CA PRO A 162 -14.26 -3.93 -9.77
C PRO A 162 -13.54 -5.23 -10.15
N ARG A 163 -13.50 -6.19 -9.23
CA ARG A 163 -12.99 -7.54 -9.52
C ARG A 163 -13.86 -8.20 -10.59
N GLY A 164 -13.22 -8.82 -11.56
CA GLY A 164 -13.92 -9.34 -12.74
C GLY A 164 -14.00 -8.35 -13.91
N GLY A 165 -13.50 -7.13 -13.74
CA GLY A 165 -13.42 -6.11 -14.79
C GLY A 165 -14.52 -5.04 -14.69
N GLY A 166 -14.44 -4.06 -15.58
CA GLY A 166 -15.33 -2.90 -15.61
C GLY A 166 -14.57 -1.58 -15.72
N ALA A 167 -15.29 -0.47 -15.58
CA ALA A 167 -14.71 0.88 -15.63
C ALA A 167 -13.71 1.08 -14.50
N SER A 168 -12.51 1.54 -14.82
CA SER A 168 -11.48 1.82 -13.84
C SER A 168 -11.53 3.26 -13.35
N LEU A 169 -11.35 3.42 -12.03
CA LEU A 169 -11.05 4.70 -11.41
C LEU A 169 -9.55 4.97 -11.55
N ARG A 170 -9.20 6.22 -11.74
CA ARG A 170 -7.82 6.68 -11.83
C ARG A 170 -7.60 7.79 -10.81
N LEU A 171 -6.77 7.52 -9.83
CA LEU A 171 -6.50 8.38 -8.69
C LEU A 171 -5.02 8.79 -8.74
N PRO A 172 -4.69 10.03 -9.11
CA PRO A 172 -3.32 10.50 -8.99
C PRO A 172 -2.92 10.48 -7.51
N GLN A 173 -1.78 9.89 -7.21
CA GLN A 173 -1.20 9.85 -5.87
C GLN A 173 0.05 10.71 -5.87
N ALA A 174 -0.06 11.88 -5.30
CA ALA A 174 1.01 12.86 -5.22
C ALA A 174 1.85 12.69 -3.95
N HIS A 175 2.87 13.53 -3.84
CA HIS A 175 3.79 13.57 -2.70
C HIS A 175 3.07 13.99 -1.41
N GLY A 176 3.10 13.15 -0.39
CA GLY A 176 2.45 13.39 0.90
C GLY A 176 0.99 12.98 0.98
N ASP A 177 0.40 12.46 -0.10
CA ASP A 177 -1.01 12.03 -0.11
C ASP A 177 -1.21 10.75 0.69
N LEU A 178 -2.40 10.65 1.29
CA LEU A 178 -2.94 9.44 1.89
C LEU A 178 -4.13 8.95 1.07
N LEU A 179 -4.12 7.66 0.76
CA LEU A 179 -5.26 6.92 0.22
C LEU A 179 -5.61 5.78 1.18
N VAL A 180 -6.87 5.69 1.59
CA VAL A 180 -7.36 4.57 2.39
C VAL A 180 -8.40 3.81 1.58
N MET A 181 -8.28 2.49 1.56
CA MET A 181 -9.23 1.56 0.97
C MET A 181 -9.85 0.75 2.10
N GLY A 182 -11.17 0.80 2.25
CA GLY A 182 -11.85 0.15 3.39
C GLY A 182 -13.05 -0.70 3.00
N GLY A 183 -13.57 -1.40 4.00
CA GLY A 183 -14.69 -2.30 3.87
C GLY A 183 -14.36 -3.49 2.97
N SER A 184 -15.25 -3.82 2.06
CA SER A 184 -15.07 -4.93 1.12
C SER A 184 -14.08 -4.66 -0.02
N CYS A 185 -13.35 -3.54 0.00
CA CYS A 185 -12.53 -3.08 -1.12
C CYS A 185 -11.52 -4.15 -1.59
N GLN A 186 -10.81 -4.81 -0.66
CA GLN A 186 -9.82 -5.85 -1.01
C GLN A 186 -10.47 -7.14 -1.55
N ARG A 187 -11.75 -7.34 -1.29
CA ARG A 187 -12.53 -8.50 -1.72
C ARG A 187 -13.22 -8.26 -3.06
N THR A 188 -13.73 -7.05 -3.30
CA THR A 188 -14.58 -6.73 -4.44
C THR A 188 -13.90 -5.87 -5.51
N TRP A 189 -12.76 -5.28 -5.21
CA TRP A 189 -11.98 -4.44 -6.11
C TRP A 189 -10.55 -4.96 -6.28
N GLU A 190 -9.93 -4.58 -7.38
CA GLU A 190 -8.51 -4.74 -7.68
C GLU A 190 -7.88 -3.37 -7.86
N HIS A 191 -6.59 -3.27 -7.53
CA HIS A 191 -5.84 -2.04 -7.75
C HIS A 191 -4.49 -2.31 -8.42
N ALA A 192 -3.93 -1.27 -9.04
CA ALA A 192 -2.68 -1.34 -9.79
C ALA A 192 -1.96 0.02 -9.78
N VAL A 193 -0.65 -0.02 -9.97
CA VAL A 193 0.14 1.14 -10.41
C VAL A 193 0.65 0.83 -11.81
N PRO A 194 0.01 1.36 -12.86
CA PRO A 194 0.38 1.03 -14.24
C PRO A 194 1.74 1.63 -14.60
N LYS A 195 2.41 1.03 -15.58
CA LYS A 195 3.58 1.63 -16.24
C LYS A 195 3.19 2.94 -16.91
N THR A 196 4.17 3.81 -17.05
CA THR A 196 4.02 5.05 -17.82
C THR A 196 5.26 5.29 -18.67
N SER A 197 5.07 5.78 -19.88
CA SER A 197 6.15 6.26 -20.76
C SER A 197 6.54 7.72 -20.48
N ALA A 198 5.75 8.44 -19.69
CA ALA A 198 6.12 9.78 -19.27
C ALA A 198 7.37 9.73 -18.38
N PRO A 199 8.31 10.67 -18.54
CA PRO A 199 9.46 10.78 -17.65
C PRO A 199 8.97 11.10 -16.23
N VAL A 200 9.22 10.21 -15.29
CA VAL A 200 8.86 10.38 -13.88
C VAL A 200 10.01 9.94 -13.00
N GLY A 201 10.22 10.66 -11.92
CA GLY A 201 11.19 10.32 -10.88
C GLY A 201 10.74 9.15 -9.99
N PRO A 202 11.54 8.81 -8.98
CA PRO A 202 11.21 7.75 -8.06
C PRO A 202 9.99 8.10 -7.19
N ARG A 203 9.18 7.08 -6.92
CA ARG A 203 8.04 7.12 -6.00
C ARG A 203 8.15 6.00 -4.98
N MET A 204 7.87 6.33 -3.75
CA MET A 204 7.68 5.34 -2.69
C MET A 204 6.21 5.30 -2.26
N SER A 205 5.71 4.13 -1.90
CA SER A 205 4.47 4.00 -1.15
C SER A 205 4.70 3.20 0.13
N ILE A 206 4.09 3.66 1.23
CA ILE A 206 4.06 2.96 2.52
C ILE A 206 2.64 2.44 2.70
N GLN A 207 2.46 1.11 2.77
CA GLN A 207 1.15 0.49 2.92
C GLN A 207 1.01 -0.03 4.35
N PHE A 208 0.13 0.58 5.12
CA PHE A 208 -0.23 0.10 6.46
C PHE A 208 -1.38 -0.89 6.37
N ARG A 209 -1.24 -2.02 7.06
CA ARG A 209 -2.21 -3.12 7.05
C ARG A 209 -2.45 -3.65 8.45
N PRO A 210 -3.69 -4.13 8.75
CA PRO A 210 -3.96 -4.93 9.93
C PRO A 210 -3.21 -6.26 9.90
N ARG A 211 -3.30 -7.01 11.01
CA ARG A 211 -2.73 -8.35 11.08
C ARG A 211 -3.30 -9.25 9.97
N ASN A 212 -2.43 -10.08 9.37
CA ASN A 212 -2.79 -11.04 8.33
C ASN A 212 -3.26 -10.47 6.98
N VAL A 213 -3.14 -9.18 6.73
CA VAL A 213 -3.36 -8.58 5.40
C VAL A 213 -2.03 -8.43 4.67
N ARG A 214 -1.95 -8.87 3.40
CA ARG A 214 -0.77 -8.83 2.54
C ARG A 214 -1.12 -8.47 1.11
#